data_67d3d1ddb1688f59549d8f361c80307a
#
_entry.id   67d3d1ddb1688f59549d8f361c80307a
#
_cell.length_a   1.000
_cell.length_b   1.000
_cell.length_c   1.000
_cell.angle_alpha   90.00
_cell.angle_beta   90.00
_cell.angle_gamma   90.00
#
_symmetry.space_group_name_H-M   'P 1'
#
loop_
_entity.id
_entity.type
_entity.pdbx_description
1 polymer ?
#
loop_
_entity_poly.entity_id
_entity_poly.type
_entity_poly.pdbx_seq_one_letter_code
_entity_poly.pdbx_strand_id
1 'polypeptide(L)'
;MATTQQRFHRKKAGSGTEGPKPIVGVLGGSQSDFPVLEKAATLLNELAIPFELLVVSAHRTPDRLFEYAEAASERGIEVIIAGAGGAAHLPGMLAAKTHLPVIGVPIPTENLRGLDSLLSIVQMPKGIPVATVAIGGAENAGLLAAQILAGRYPHIEKAVKKYRAAQTDRVLNSAEAQGVSLRNSCAEETTRKS
;
A
#
# COMPACT_ATOMS: atom_id res chain seq x y z
N MET A 1 -33.01 23.91 14.39
CA MET A 1 -32.30 22.89 13.62
C MET A 1 -31.05 23.53 13.09
N ALA A 2 -29.92 23.37 13.80
CA ALA A 2 -28.65 23.98 13.44
C ALA A 2 -27.73 22.91 12.88
N THR A 3 -27.35 23.06 11.62
CA THR A 3 -26.46 22.18 10.88
C THR A 3 -25.02 22.44 11.35
N THR A 4 -24.48 21.53 12.15
CA THR A 4 -23.09 21.62 12.62
C THR A 4 -22.17 21.07 11.52
N GLN A 5 -21.78 21.93 10.60
CA GLN A 5 -20.60 21.69 9.74
C GLN A 5 -19.36 21.86 10.62
N GLN A 6 -18.86 20.78 11.20
CA GLN A 6 -17.49 20.77 11.72
C GLN A 6 -16.51 20.65 10.54
N ARG A 7 -16.07 21.81 10.05
CA ARG A 7 -14.97 21.94 9.08
C ARG A 7 -13.72 21.27 9.65
N PHE A 8 -13.06 20.45 8.82
CA PHE A 8 -11.67 20.04 9.02
C PHE A 8 -10.82 21.31 9.24
N HIS A 9 -10.57 21.66 10.50
CA HIS A 9 -9.74 22.82 10.84
C HIS A 9 -8.28 22.44 10.54
N ARG A 10 -7.83 22.89 9.38
CA ARG A 10 -6.42 23.05 9.05
C ARG A 10 -5.76 23.86 10.17
N LYS A 11 -4.93 23.22 11.02
CA LYS A 11 -3.99 24.00 11.84
C LYS A 11 -3.16 24.81 10.85
N LYS A 12 -3.28 26.14 10.90
CA LYS A 12 -2.39 27.06 10.19
C LYS A 12 -0.98 26.81 10.73
N ALA A 13 -0.20 26.02 10.02
CA ALA A 13 1.25 26.05 10.12
C ALA A 13 1.71 27.35 9.44
N GLY A 14 2.64 28.02 10.09
CA GLY A 14 3.20 29.27 9.60
C GLY A 14 3.79 29.14 8.20
N SER A 15 3.98 30.26 7.53
CA SER A 15 4.51 30.46 6.18
C SER A 15 5.80 29.68 5.90
N GLY A 16 5.66 28.43 5.49
CA GLY A 16 6.70 27.57 4.96
C GLY A 16 6.13 26.92 3.69
N THR A 17 6.91 26.80 2.64
CA THR A 17 6.61 26.21 1.34
C THR A 17 5.70 24.98 1.50
N GLU A 18 4.45 25.08 1.03
CA GLU A 18 3.55 23.91 1.00
C GLU A 18 4.25 22.81 0.20
N GLY A 19 4.55 21.69 0.85
CA GLY A 19 5.08 20.50 0.17
C GLY A 19 4.10 20.01 -0.93
N PRO A 20 4.54 19.13 -1.83
CA PRO A 20 3.69 18.64 -2.91
C PRO A 20 2.40 18.04 -2.33
N LYS A 21 1.26 18.35 -2.97
CA LYS A 21 -0.05 17.82 -2.54
C LYS A 21 -0.06 16.30 -2.66
N PRO A 22 -0.57 15.57 -1.66
CA PRO A 22 -0.65 14.11 -1.71
C PRO A 22 -1.58 13.65 -2.85
N ILE A 23 -1.13 12.64 -3.60
CA ILE A 23 -1.92 11.96 -4.64
C ILE A 23 -2.25 10.52 -4.25
N VAL A 24 -1.66 10.00 -3.16
CA VAL A 24 -1.98 8.70 -2.57
C VAL A 24 -2.42 8.90 -1.12
N GLY A 25 -3.58 8.34 -0.76
CA GLY A 25 -4.00 8.22 0.63
C GLY A 25 -3.62 6.85 1.19
N VAL A 26 -2.88 6.80 2.32
CA VAL A 26 -2.57 5.57 3.04
C VAL A 26 -3.32 5.58 4.37
N LEU A 27 -4.26 4.66 4.54
CA LEU A 27 -5.20 4.66 5.65
C LEU A 27 -5.12 3.39 6.49
N GLY A 28 -5.04 3.52 7.81
CA GLY A 28 -5.15 2.42 8.77
C GLY A 28 -6.38 2.57 9.65
N GLY A 29 -6.98 1.45 10.07
CA GLY A 29 -8.11 1.44 11.02
C GLY A 29 -7.70 1.83 12.44
N SER A 30 -6.41 1.70 12.76
CA SER A 30 -5.81 2.10 14.03
C SER A 30 -4.30 2.35 13.89
N GLN A 31 -3.67 2.88 14.93
CA GLN A 31 -2.21 3.05 14.97
C GLN A 31 -1.46 1.71 14.92
N SER A 32 -2.06 0.62 15.37
CA SER A 32 -1.45 -0.73 15.32
C SER A 32 -1.23 -1.24 13.89
N ASP A 33 -1.89 -0.64 12.89
CA ASP A 33 -1.75 -1.02 11.49
C ASP A 33 -0.53 -0.34 10.83
N PHE A 34 -0.01 0.72 11.44
CA PHE A 34 1.06 1.55 10.88
C PHE A 34 2.37 0.80 10.65
N PRO A 35 2.86 -0.10 11.52
CA PRO A 35 4.09 -0.84 11.23
C PRO A 35 4.06 -1.64 9.93
N VAL A 36 2.86 -2.04 9.48
CA VAL A 36 2.68 -2.67 8.17
C VAL A 36 2.58 -1.62 7.07
N LEU A 37 1.76 -0.58 7.26
CA LEU A 37 1.50 0.45 6.26
C LEU A 37 2.69 1.37 5.98
N GLU A 38 3.59 1.55 6.95
CA GLU A 38 4.85 2.29 6.77
C GLU A 38 5.74 1.70 5.67
N LYS A 39 5.61 0.41 5.36
CA LYS A 39 6.29 -0.21 4.22
C LYS A 39 5.81 0.37 2.88
N ALA A 40 4.49 0.63 2.76
CA ALA A 40 3.95 1.33 1.59
C ALA A 40 4.42 2.78 1.54
N ALA A 41 4.39 3.48 2.67
CA ALA A 41 4.85 4.86 2.78
C ALA A 41 6.34 5.00 2.42
N THR A 42 7.19 4.08 2.89
CA THR A 42 8.62 4.03 2.56
C THR A 42 8.83 3.87 1.05
N LEU A 43 8.12 2.94 0.41
CA LEU A 43 8.24 2.74 -1.04
C LEU A 43 7.72 3.93 -1.83
N LEU A 44 6.57 4.51 -1.45
CA LEU A 44 6.05 5.72 -2.10
C LEU A 44 7.06 6.87 -2.03
N ASN A 45 7.72 7.04 -0.88
CA ASN A 45 8.77 8.04 -0.71
C ASN A 45 10.00 7.75 -1.59
N GLU A 46 10.44 6.49 -1.69
CA GLU A 46 11.53 6.05 -2.58
C GLU A 46 11.22 6.35 -4.04
N LEU A 47 9.96 6.20 -4.44
CA LEU A 47 9.47 6.50 -5.79
C LEU A 47 9.11 7.98 -6.00
N ALA A 48 9.37 8.85 -5.02
CA ALA A 48 9.03 10.28 -5.02
C ALA A 48 7.54 10.56 -5.28
N ILE A 49 6.65 9.73 -4.73
CA ILE A 49 5.20 9.87 -4.85
C ILE A 49 4.65 10.54 -3.58
N PRO A 50 4.04 11.73 -3.66
CA PRO A 50 3.45 12.39 -2.50
C PRO A 50 2.26 11.60 -1.94
N PHE A 51 2.24 11.39 -0.63
CA PHE A 51 1.18 10.67 0.05
C PHE A 51 0.82 11.32 1.39
N GLU A 52 -0.33 10.93 1.94
CA GLU A 52 -0.71 11.17 3.34
C GLU A 52 -0.93 9.84 4.05
N LEU A 53 -0.57 9.76 5.34
CA LEU A 53 -0.76 8.58 6.19
C LEU A 53 -1.66 8.95 7.36
N LEU A 54 -2.86 8.34 7.46
CA LEU A 54 -3.90 8.72 8.41
C LEU A 54 -4.54 7.51 9.11
N VAL A 55 -5.02 7.71 10.34
CA VAL A 55 -5.92 6.78 11.02
C VAL A 55 -7.37 7.15 10.69
N VAL A 56 -8.09 6.19 10.11
CA VAL A 56 -9.53 6.29 9.81
C VAL A 56 -10.19 4.95 10.17
N SER A 57 -10.94 4.92 11.27
CA SER A 57 -11.54 3.66 11.72
C SER A 57 -12.93 3.46 11.14
N ALA A 58 -13.12 2.32 10.44
CA ALA A 58 -14.42 1.95 9.87
C ALA A 58 -15.52 1.81 10.92
N HIS A 59 -15.20 1.28 12.09
CA HIS A 59 -16.18 0.96 13.13
C HIS A 59 -16.31 2.04 14.19
N ARG A 60 -15.26 2.82 14.46
CA ARG A 60 -15.24 3.82 15.53
C ARG A 60 -15.46 5.25 15.05
N THR A 61 -15.15 5.51 13.77
CA THR A 61 -15.31 6.83 13.12
C THR A 61 -15.87 6.68 11.70
N PRO A 62 -17.06 6.05 11.51
CA PRO A 62 -17.62 5.78 10.18
C PRO A 62 -17.89 7.06 9.39
N ASP A 63 -18.40 8.10 10.02
CA ASP A 63 -18.66 9.38 9.34
C ASP A 63 -17.38 10.00 8.78
N ARG A 64 -16.29 9.98 9.55
CA ARG A 64 -14.97 10.43 9.07
C ARG A 64 -14.46 9.62 7.90
N LEU A 65 -14.74 8.31 7.86
CA LEU A 65 -14.40 7.46 6.73
C LEU A 65 -15.14 7.91 5.47
N PHE A 66 -16.44 8.14 5.57
CA PHE A 66 -17.25 8.56 4.44
C PHE A 66 -16.88 9.96 3.95
N GLU A 67 -16.71 10.92 4.86
CA GLU A 67 -16.22 12.26 4.54
C GLU A 67 -14.87 12.20 3.80
N TYR A 68 -13.94 11.35 4.29
CA TYR A 68 -12.66 11.17 3.63
C TYR A 68 -12.81 10.63 2.21
N ALA A 69 -13.58 9.54 2.02
CA ALA A 69 -13.74 8.88 0.75
C ALA A 69 -14.41 9.80 -0.31
N GLU A 70 -15.42 10.55 0.10
CA GLU A 70 -16.16 11.48 -0.75
C GLU A 70 -15.30 12.71 -1.15
N ALA A 71 -14.51 13.25 -0.24
CA ALA A 71 -13.67 14.42 -0.49
C ALA A 71 -12.29 14.09 -1.11
N ALA A 72 -11.87 12.82 -1.14
CA ALA A 72 -10.52 12.41 -1.54
C ALA A 72 -10.14 12.92 -2.94
N SER A 73 -11.02 12.72 -3.93
CA SER A 73 -10.76 13.13 -5.32
C SER A 73 -10.64 14.64 -5.46
N GLU A 74 -11.49 15.41 -4.80
CA GLU A 74 -11.43 16.89 -4.83
C GLU A 74 -10.15 17.44 -4.18
N ARG A 75 -9.61 16.70 -3.21
CA ARG A 75 -8.34 17.02 -2.56
C ARG A 75 -7.10 16.68 -3.40
N GLY A 76 -7.31 15.95 -4.52
CA GLY A 76 -6.24 15.52 -5.42
C GLY A 76 -5.71 14.11 -5.16
N ILE A 77 -6.35 13.32 -4.29
CA ILE A 77 -6.03 11.90 -4.13
C ILE A 77 -6.51 11.15 -5.38
N GLU A 78 -5.67 10.27 -5.91
CA GLU A 78 -5.94 9.47 -7.11
C GLU A 78 -5.99 7.96 -6.82
N VAL A 79 -5.33 7.51 -5.73
CA VAL A 79 -5.33 6.11 -5.28
C VAL A 79 -5.40 6.06 -3.75
N ILE A 80 -6.16 5.12 -3.21
CA ILE A 80 -6.23 4.89 -1.76
C ILE A 80 -5.67 3.51 -1.43
N ILE A 81 -4.70 3.45 -0.50
CA ILE A 81 -4.22 2.22 0.13
C ILE A 81 -4.86 2.15 1.51
N ALA A 82 -5.57 1.05 1.81
CA ALA A 82 -6.26 0.89 3.07
C ALA A 82 -5.89 -0.43 3.75
N GLY A 83 -5.30 -0.36 4.94
CA GLY A 83 -4.95 -1.52 5.77
C GLY A 83 -5.95 -1.71 6.90
N ALA A 84 -6.37 -2.97 7.12
CA ALA A 84 -7.26 -3.33 8.21
C ALA A 84 -7.03 -4.77 8.67
N GLY A 85 -7.22 -5.02 9.96
CA GLY A 85 -7.11 -6.33 10.60
C GLY A 85 -8.44 -6.88 11.11
N GLY A 86 -8.57 -8.20 11.18
CA GLY A 86 -9.76 -8.88 11.68
C GLY A 86 -10.97 -8.70 10.77
N ALA A 87 -12.04 -8.13 11.29
CA ALA A 87 -13.18 -7.65 10.51
C ALA A 87 -12.77 -6.41 9.68
N ALA A 88 -12.00 -6.64 8.63
CA ALA A 88 -11.26 -5.64 7.88
C ALA A 88 -12.15 -4.88 6.87
N HIS A 89 -13.16 -4.15 7.37
CA HIS A 89 -14.17 -3.50 6.55
C HIS A 89 -13.71 -2.19 5.91
N LEU A 90 -12.64 -1.57 6.42
CA LEU A 90 -12.17 -0.24 5.97
C LEU A 90 -11.99 -0.15 4.44
N PRO A 91 -11.27 -1.07 3.74
CA PRO A 91 -11.08 -0.95 2.30
C PRO A 91 -12.40 -1.02 1.51
N GLY A 92 -13.28 -1.96 1.86
CA GLY A 92 -14.58 -2.12 1.20
C GLY A 92 -15.51 -0.93 1.40
N MET A 93 -15.55 -0.37 2.63
CA MET A 93 -16.36 0.81 2.93
C MET A 93 -15.87 2.06 2.21
N LEU A 94 -14.54 2.24 2.06
CA LEU A 94 -13.96 3.29 1.23
C LEU A 94 -14.35 3.11 -0.23
N ALA A 95 -14.15 1.91 -0.80
CA ALA A 95 -14.47 1.60 -2.18
C ALA A 95 -15.95 1.82 -2.53
N ALA A 96 -16.85 1.65 -1.56
CA ALA A 96 -18.29 1.91 -1.73
C ALA A 96 -18.64 3.42 -1.77
N LYS A 97 -17.73 4.30 -1.36
CA LYS A 97 -17.96 5.74 -1.21
C LYS A 97 -17.11 6.61 -2.15
N THR A 98 -16.22 6.01 -2.93
CA THR A 98 -15.40 6.74 -3.90
C THR A 98 -15.31 5.98 -5.22
N HIS A 99 -15.06 6.70 -6.31
CA HIS A 99 -14.72 6.11 -7.60
C HIS A 99 -13.22 5.86 -7.77
N LEU A 100 -12.40 6.30 -6.81
CA LEU A 100 -10.96 6.11 -6.85
C LEU A 100 -10.58 4.63 -6.66
N PRO A 101 -9.50 4.15 -7.28
CA PRO A 101 -8.96 2.82 -6.99
C PRO A 101 -8.63 2.65 -5.52
N VAL A 102 -9.12 1.58 -4.89
CA VAL A 102 -8.81 1.21 -3.51
C VAL A 102 -7.99 -0.09 -3.50
N ILE A 103 -6.83 -0.04 -2.83
CA ILE A 103 -5.94 -1.18 -2.64
C ILE A 103 -6.04 -1.62 -1.17
N GLY A 104 -6.49 -2.85 -0.94
CA GLY A 104 -6.67 -3.42 0.39
C GLY A 104 -5.43 -4.17 0.86
N VAL A 105 -4.96 -3.85 2.05
CA VAL A 105 -3.84 -4.53 2.71
C VAL A 105 -4.37 -5.30 3.91
N PRO A 106 -4.45 -6.65 3.86
CA PRO A 106 -4.80 -7.45 5.01
C PRO A 106 -3.69 -7.33 6.08
N ILE A 107 -4.05 -6.84 7.27
CA ILE A 107 -3.13 -6.73 8.40
C ILE A 107 -3.08 -8.08 9.13
N PRO A 108 -1.89 -8.61 9.47
CA PRO A 108 -1.76 -9.82 10.29
C PRO A 108 -2.49 -9.68 11.63
N THR A 109 -3.19 -10.74 12.06
CA THR A 109 -3.88 -10.83 13.34
C THR A 109 -3.29 -11.95 14.19
N GLU A 110 -3.43 -11.85 15.52
CA GLU A 110 -2.89 -12.84 16.44
C GLU A 110 -3.52 -14.22 16.25
N ASN A 111 -4.86 -14.29 16.19
CA ASN A 111 -5.58 -15.57 16.18
C ASN A 111 -5.53 -16.30 14.83
N LEU A 112 -5.78 -15.60 13.71
CA LEU A 112 -5.88 -16.19 12.38
C LEU A 112 -4.77 -15.73 11.43
N ARG A 113 -3.72 -15.09 11.96
CA ARG A 113 -2.52 -14.65 11.21
C ARG A 113 -2.85 -13.80 9.97
N GLY A 114 -4.01 -13.14 9.99
CA GLY A 114 -4.47 -12.27 8.91
C GLY A 114 -5.37 -12.94 7.87
N LEU A 115 -5.70 -14.24 8.00
CA LEU A 115 -6.66 -14.92 7.12
C LEU A 115 -8.06 -14.28 7.23
N ASP A 116 -8.49 -13.94 8.43
CA ASP A 116 -9.70 -13.17 8.72
C ASP A 116 -9.69 -11.80 8.00
N SER A 117 -8.58 -11.08 8.06
CA SER A 117 -8.39 -9.81 7.36
C SER A 117 -8.47 -10.00 5.84
N LEU A 118 -7.76 -11.00 5.30
CA LEU A 118 -7.75 -11.29 3.87
C LEU A 118 -9.15 -11.61 3.36
N LEU A 119 -9.86 -12.53 4.02
CA LEU A 119 -11.20 -12.94 3.61
C LEU A 119 -12.23 -11.80 3.72
N SER A 120 -12.07 -10.92 4.72
CA SER A 120 -12.93 -9.73 4.87
C SER A 120 -12.73 -8.71 3.75
N ILE A 121 -11.53 -8.63 3.15
CA ILE A 121 -11.20 -7.65 2.13
C ILE A 121 -11.44 -8.19 0.71
N VAL A 122 -11.06 -9.44 0.42
CA VAL A 122 -11.00 -9.96 -0.95
C VAL A 122 -12.38 -10.30 -1.53
N GLN A 123 -13.37 -10.68 -0.70
CA GLN A 123 -14.69 -11.14 -1.13
C GLN A 123 -15.67 -9.98 -1.35
N MET A 124 -15.30 -9.04 -2.21
CA MET A 124 -16.14 -7.88 -2.51
C MET A 124 -17.29 -8.23 -3.48
N PRO A 125 -18.47 -7.60 -3.31
CA PRO A 125 -19.59 -7.79 -4.22
C PRO A 125 -19.33 -7.18 -5.60
N LYS A 126 -20.07 -7.65 -6.60
CA LYS A 126 -20.03 -7.08 -7.94
C LYS A 126 -20.33 -5.58 -7.91
N GLY A 127 -19.46 -4.80 -8.55
CA GLY A 127 -19.59 -3.34 -8.69
C GLY A 127 -18.75 -2.54 -7.70
N ILE A 128 -18.24 -3.15 -6.63
CA ILE A 128 -17.37 -2.47 -5.63
C ILE A 128 -16.04 -3.22 -5.52
N PRO A 129 -15.09 -3.04 -6.45
CA PRO A 129 -13.83 -3.75 -6.43
C PRO A 129 -12.85 -3.17 -5.38
N VAL A 130 -12.07 -4.06 -4.75
CA VAL A 130 -10.88 -3.73 -3.96
C VAL A 130 -9.72 -4.57 -4.47
N ALA A 131 -8.64 -3.93 -4.91
CA ALA A 131 -7.42 -4.62 -5.34
C ALA A 131 -6.66 -5.13 -4.11
N THR A 132 -6.84 -6.40 -3.76
CA THR A 132 -6.31 -6.97 -2.52
C THR A 132 -4.90 -7.53 -2.73
N VAL A 133 -3.93 -7.10 -1.91
CA VAL A 133 -2.57 -7.64 -1.88
C VAL A 133 -2.42 -8.75 -0.84
N ALA A 134 -1.25 -9.38 -0.77
CA ALA A 134 -0.96 -10.41 0.23
C ALA A 134 -1.07 -9.89 1.67
N ILE A 135 -1.24 -10.79 2.64
CA ILE A 135 -1.22 -10.46 4.08
C ILE A 135 0.11 -9.77 4.42
N GLY A 136 0.03 -8.58 5.02
CA GLY A 136 1.21 -7.76 5.32
C GLY A 136 1.90 -7.15 4.11
N GLY A 137 1.35 -7.31 2.90
CA GLY A 137 1.95 -6.91 1.62
C GLY A 137 1.86 -5.42 1.28
N ALA A 138 2.02 -4.54 2.26
CA ALA A 138 1.87 -3.09 2.06
C ALA A 138 2.89 -2.50 1.08
N GLU A 139 4.10 -3.05 0.97
CA GLU A 139 5.06 -2.64 -0.05
C GLU A 139 4.51 -2.86 -1.47
N ASN A 140 3.92 -4.03 -1.72
CA ASN A 140 3.24 -4.30 -3.00
C ASN A 140 2.02 -3.41 -3.23
N ALA A 141 1.32 -2.98 -2.18
CA ALA A 141 0.26 -1.99 -2.32
C ALA A 141 0.81 -0.62 -2.77
N GLY A 142 1.94 -0.18 -2.22
CA GLY A 142 2.65 1.01 -2.68
C GLY A 142 3.10 0.91 -4.14
N LEU A 143 3.64 -0.26 -4.53
CA LEU A 143 4.06 -0.50 -5.92
C LEU A 143 2.88 -0.53 -6.89
N LEU A 144 1.76 -1.16 -6.51
CA LEU A 144 0.55 -1.18 -7.32
C LEU A 144 -0.05 0.23 -7.49
N ALA A 145 -0.07 1.03 -6.43
CA ALA A 145 -0.47 2.45 -6.52
C ALA A 145 0.43 3.22 -7.50
N ALA A 146 1.76 3.02 -7.41
CA ALA A 146 2.71 3.61 -8.35
C ALA A 146 2.46 3.16 -9.81
N GLN A 147 2.14 1.89 -10.04
CA GLN A 147 1.81 1.36 -11.37
C GLN A 147 0.51 1.96 -11.95
N ILE A 148 -0.52 2.16 -11.11
CA ILE A 148 -1.76 2.84 -11.51
C ILE A 148 -1.45 4.28 -11.94
N LEU A 149 -0.65 4.99 -11.16
CA LEU A 149 -0.27 6.38 -11.42
C LEU A 149 0.70 6.54 -12.61
N ALA A 150 1.50 5.51 -12.91
CA ALA A 150 2.49 5.53 -13.98
C ALA A 150 1.88 5.85 -15.36
N GLY A 151 0.62 5.45 -15.60
CA GLY A 151 -0.08 5.78 -16.85
C GLY A 151 -0.32 7.28 -17.07
N ARG A 152 -0.30 8.07 -16.00
CA ARG A 152 -0.51 9.53 -16.03
C ARG A 152 0.77 10.32 -15.80
N TYR A 153 1.71 9.78 -15.01
CA TYR A 153 2.91 10.46 -14.55
C TYR A 153 4.20 9.79 -15.07
N PRO A 154 4.82 10.31 -16.17
CA PRO A 154 6.02 9.70 -16.78
C PRO A 154 7.21 9.54 -15.81
N HIS A 155 7.35 10.43 -14.82
CA HIS A 155 8.41 10.31 -13.82
C HIS A 155 8.19 9.11 -12.89
N ILE A 156 6.92 8.79 -12.54
CA ILE A 156 6.56 7.61 -11.75
C ILE A 156 6.80 6.34 -12.57
N GLU A 157 6.42 6.33 -13.86
CA GLU A 157 6.71 5.22 -14.76
C GLU A 157 8.20 4.88 -14.80
N LYS A 158 9.05 5.90 -14.96
CA LYS A 158 10.51 5.74 -14.96
C LYS A 158 11.02 5.19 -13.61
N ALA A 159 10.50 5.69 -12.49
CA ALA A 159 10.87 5.22 -11.16
C ALA A 159 10.48 3.74 -10.94
N VAL A 160 9.27 3.33 -11.33
CA VAL A 160 8.79 1.95 -11.25
C VAL A 160 9.67 1.01 -12.12
N LYS A 161 9.97 1.40 -13.35
CA LYS A 161 10.86 0.62 -14.24
C LYS A 161 12.24 0.43 -13.62
N LYS A 162 12.84 1.49 -13.07
CA LYS A 162 14.14 1.44 -12.39
C LYS A 162 14.11 0.53 -11.16
N TYR A 163 13.07 0.65 -10.32
CA TYR A 163 12.89 -0.18 -9.13
C TYR A 163 12.83 -1.67 -9.50
N ARG A 164 12.02 -2.04 -10.51
CA ARG A 164 11.89 -3.43 -10.97
C ARG A 164 13.17 -3.98 -11.57
N ALA A 165 13.90 -3.19 -12.38
CA ALA A 165 15.19 -3.58 -12.92
C ALA A 165 16.20 -3.90 -11.80
N ALA A 166 16.29 -3.04 -10.79
CA ALA A 166 17.17 -3.28 -9.65
C ALA A 166 16.81 -4.54 -8.84
N GLN A 167 15.53 -4.92 -8.79
CA GLN A 167 15.12 -6.21 -8.19
C GLN A 167 15.57 -7.40 -9.04
N THR A 168 15.42 -7.32 -10.36
CA THR A 168 15.87 -8.35 -11.29
C THR A 168 17.38 -8.57 -11.17
N ASP A 169 18.16 -7.50 -11.17
CA ASP A 169 19.62 -7.58 -11.06
C ASP A 169 20.05 -8.23 -9.73
N ARG A 170 19.38 -7.91 -8.62
CA ARG A 170 19.65 -8.56 -7.32
C ARG A 170 19.43 -10.07 -7.35
N VAL A 171 18.35 -10.52 -8.01
CA VAL A 171 18.03 -11.96 -8.11
C VAL A 171 19.04 -12.67 -9.03
N LEU A 172 19.35 -12.10 -10.18
CA LEU A 172 20.33 -12.68 -11.12
C LEU A 172 21.71 -12.80 -10.47
N ASN A 173 22.19 -11.75 -9.84
CA ASN A 173 23.48 -11.77 -9.13
C ASN A 173 23.53 -12.81 -8.00
N SER A 174 22.41 -13.02 -7.28
CA SER A 174 22.35 -14.06 -6.24
C SER A 174 22.33 -15.47 -6.81
N ALA A 175 21.70 -15.69 -7.97
CA ALA A 175 21.64 -16.99 -8.62
C ALA A 175 23.02 -17.41 -9.21
N GLU A 176 23.77 -16.46 -9.76
CA GLU A 176 25.14 -16.71 -10.23
C GLU A 176 26.08 -17.12 -9.09
N ALA A 177 26.00 -16.46 -7.92
CA ALA A 177 26.77 -16.82 -6.75
C ALA A 177 26.46 -18.25 -6.25
N GLN A 178 25.20 -18.69 -6.29
CA GLN A 178 24.79 -20.05 -5.92
C GLN A 178 25.24 -21.09 -6.97
N GLY A 179 25.20 -20.75 -8.25
CA GLY A 179 25.65 -21.63 -9.35
C GLY A 179 27.12 -21.98 -9.31
N VAL A 180 27.98 -21.05 -8.89
CA VAL A 180 29.43 -21.26 -8.73
C VAL A 180 29.72 -22.23 -7.55
N SER A 181 28.97 -22.17 -6.46
CA SER A 181 29.11 -23.07 -5.32
C SER A 181 28.79 -24.54 -5.65
N LEU A 182 27.79 -24.78 -6.50
CA LEU A 182 27.39 -26.13 -6.89
C LEU A 182 28.37 -26.80 -7.89
N ARG A 183 29.08 -26.03 -8.71
CA ARG A 183 30.05 -26.58 -9.67
C ARG A 183 31.33 -27.09 -9.00
N ASN A 184 31.73 -26.47 -7.89
CA ASN A 184 32.94 -26.88 -7.21
C ASN A 184 32.77 -28.15 -6.36
N SER A 185 31.54 -28.48 -5.93
CA SER A 185 31.28 -29.70 -5.15
C SER A 185 31.23 -30.99 -6.00
N CYS A 186 30.96 -30.88 -7.30
CA CYS A 186 30.97 -32.04 -8.21
C CYS A 186 32.34 -32.41 -8.79
N ALA A 187 33.34 -31.52 -8.67
CA ALA A 187 34.69 -31.78 -9.26
C ALA A 187 35.62 -32.60 -8.40
N GLU A 188 35.35 -32.73 -7.09
CA GLU A 188 36.25 -33.43 -6.15
C GLU A 188 35.95 -34.93 -5.97
N GLU A 189 34.83 -35.44 -6.45
CA GLU A 189 34.48 -36.88 -6.33
C GLU A 189 35.03 -37.78 -7.45
N THR A 190 35.56 -37.21 -8.54
CA THR A 190 36.02 -38.03 -9.70
C THR A 190 37.52 -38.39 -9.66
N THR A 191 38.28 -37.90 -8.67
CA THR A 191 39.75 -38.14 -8.59
C THR A 191 40.19 -39.15 -7.51
N ARG A 192 39.26 -39.87 -6.86
CA ARG A 192 39.58 -40.86 -5.83
C ARG A 192 39.33 -42.33 -6.22
N LYS A 193 39.20 -42.64 -7.51
CA LYS A 193 39.16 -44.02 -7.98
C LYS A 193 40.04 -44.14 -9.25
N SER A 194 41.35 -44.19 -9.03
CA SER A 194 42.37 -44.73 -9.94
C SER A 194 43.46 -45.38 -9.10
#